data_54083f0bb8dc9704c2eac382a009debf
#
_entry.id   54083f0bb8dc9704c2eac382a009debf
#
_cell.length_a   1.000
_cell.length_b   1.000
_cell.length_c   1.000
_cell.angle_alpha   90.00
_cell.angle_beta   90.00
_cell.angle_gamma   90.00
#
_symmetry.space_group_name_H-M   'P 1'
#
loop_
_entity.id
_entity.type
_entity.pdbx_description
1 polymer ?
#
loop_
_entity_poly.entity_id
_entity_poly.type
_entity_poly.pdbx_seq_one_letter_code
_entity_poly.pdbx_strand_id
1 'polypeptide(L)'
;MVGEVIADRYELEELVEHGGMSTVYRGRDRLLERTVALKVLHPHFLDDPEYVERFRREARAVAQLSHPHIVGVIDRGQADGQQFIVFEYVEGENLKQLLERSGPLPVSQVIELGTQIADALAFAHAHGLVHRDVKPQNVLLDHAGDAKVTDFGIARSLDVEHGFTQTGTVLGTSNYLSPEQAAGVAVTPATDVYSLGVVLYELLAGEVPFHGDNLVAVAMKHVTEHPPSLLDHRTDIPPRLARAVERALEKHPDSRFPSMDAFATELRRCRDELGDRDAEPTAVRSLTAAPVIRRRAPRRPGRLPLALALAGTLILAAVIALLALGGSGATHHRGGGSPAAAVRLQGVGDYDPQGDGGEHGYTAKYATDGNASTYWDTERYASRAFGNLKSGLGLVLKTRAAVKLRTLTVDTTTPGFTAQVRVGNSPNGPFVADSSVETVRAGTTFTLNGTTAQYWVLWLTYLPPGNYVRVSEVRAG
;
A
#
# COMPACT_ATOMS: atom_id res chain seq x y z
N MET A 1 -32.91 -12.02 -10.16
CA MET A 1 -32.80 -12.45 -8.75
C MET A 1 -33.69 -11.64 -7.81
N VAL A 2 -33.86 -10.32 -7.94
CA VAL A 2 -34.86 -9.59 -7.12
C VAL A 2 -36.24 -10.14 -7.44
N GLY A 3 -37.03 -10.46 -6.40
CA GLY A 3 -38.32 -11.15 -6.50
C GLY A 3 -38.25 -12.69 -6.48
N GLU A 4 -37.06 -13.28 -6.52
CA GLU A 4 -36.86 -14.71 -6.39
C GLU A 4 -36.86 -15.18 -4.93
N VAL A 5 -37.21 -16.45 -4.69
CA VAL A 5 -37.20 -17.07 -3.38
C VAL A 5 -36.17 -18.18 -3.36
N ILE A 6 -35.13 -18.02 -2.55
CA ILE A 6 -34.03 -18.98 -2.38
C ILE A 6 -34.41 -19.97 -1.27
N ALA A 7 -34.19 -21.28 -1.52
CA ALA A 7 -34.46 -22.36 -0.57
C ALA A 7 -35.91 -22.36 -0.01
N ASP A 8 -36.91 -21.94 -0.81
CA ASP A 8 -38.32 -21.81 -0.43
C ASP A 8 -38.57 -20.94 0.80
N ARG A 9 -37.58 -20.20 1.27
CA ARG A 9 -37.61 -19.45 2.53
C ARG A 9 -37.20 -17.98 2.40
N TYR A 10 -36.17 -17.68 1.67
CA TYR A 10 -35.59 -16.34 1.64
C TYR A 10 -35.97 -15.61 0.36
N GLU A 11 -36.84 -14.61 0.46
CA GLU A 11 -37.25 -13.77 -0.64
C GLU A 11 -36.26 -12.61 -0.83
N LEU A 12 -35.73 -12.43 -2.04
CA LEU A 12 -34.82 -11.35 -2.39
C LEU A 12 -35.62 -10.08 -2.74
N GLU A 13 -35.51 -9.04 -1.93
CA GLU A 13 -36.30 -7.81 -2.10
C GLU A 13 -35.54 -6.72 -2.85
N GLU A 14 -34.24 -6.53 -2.53
CA GLU A 14 -33.43 -5.41 -3.02
C GLU A 14 -31.97 -5.79 -3.17
N LEU A 15 -31.31 -5.25 -4.20
CA LEU A 15 -29.86 -5.36 -4.36
C LEU A 15 -29.17 -4.33 -3.47
N VAL A 16 -28.34 -4.79 -2.53
CA VAL A 16 -27.58 -3.91 -1.62
C VAL A 16 -26.19 -3.64 -2.18
N GLU A 17 -25.45 -4.70 -2.57
CA GLU A 17 -24.07 -4.56 -3.05
C GLU A 17 -23.76 -5.63 -4.10
N HIS A 18 -22.98 -5.25 -5.11
CA HIS A 18 -22.45 -6.16 -6.12
C HIS A 18 -20.92 -6.23 -5.98
N GLY A 19 -20.43 -7.27 -5.30
CA GLY A 19 -19.01 -7.51 -5.09
C GLY A 19 -18.36 -8.36 -6.19
N GLY A 20 -17.07 -8.59 -6.11
CA GLY A 20 -16.31 -9.34 -7.12
C GLY A 20 -16.72 -10.82 -7.22
N MET A 21 -17.00 -11.49 -6.11
CA MET A 21 -17.33 -12.93 -6.08
C MET A 21 -18.76 -13.22 -5.67
N SER A 22 -19.47 -12.29 -5.09
CA SER A 22 -20.81 -12.45 -4.54
C SER A 22 -21.62 -11.18 -4.64
N THR A 23 -22.92 -11.33 -4.58
CA THR A 23 -23.87 -10.23 -4.52
C THR A 23 -24.62 -10.30 -3.19
N VAL A 24 -24.80 -9.13 -2.54
CA VAL A 24 -25.55 -9.01 -1.28
C VAL A 24 -26.93 -8.42 -1.60
N TYR A 25 -27.96 -9.11 -1.12
CA TYR A 25 -29.36 -8.69 -1.23
C TYR A 25 -29.93 -8.45 0.17
N ARG A 26 -30.75 -7.41 0.30
CA ARG A 26 -31.75 -7.35 1.34
C ARG A 26 -32.86 -8.35 0.98
N GLY A 27 -33.28 -9.14 1.95
CA GLY A 27 -34.34 -10.10 1.74
C GLY A 27 -35.16 -10.34 2.99
N ARG A 28 -36.22 -11.13 2.83
CA ARG A 28 -37.14 -11.49 3.90
C ARG A 28 -37.08 -12.99 4.18
N ASP A 29 -36.79 -13.36 5.42
CA ASP A 29 -37.00 -14.71 5.92
C ASP A 29 -38.52 -14.93 6.10
N ARG A 30 -39.17 -15.61 5.17
CA ARG A 30 -40.62 -15.84 5.18
C ARG A 30 -41.07 -16.72 6.35
N LEU A 31 -40.17 -17.55 6.90
CA LEU A 31 -40.49 -18.46 8.01
C LEU A 31 -40.52 -17.70 9.36
N LEU A 32 -39.53 -16.81 9.56
CA LEU A 32 -39.39 -16.06 10.81
C LEU A 32 -39.86 -14.59 10.69
N GLU A 33 -40.40 -14.21 9.53
CA GLU A 33 -40.96 -12.91 9.21
C GLU A 33 -40.03 -11.70 9.52
N ARG A 34 -38.72 -11.88 9.31
CA ARG A 34 -37.69 -10.87 9.58
C ARG A 34 -36.90 -10.48 8.34
N THR A 35 -36.36 -9.27 8.35
CA THR A 35 -35.41 -8.81 7.31
C THR A 35 -34.04 -9.44 7.56
N VAL A 36 -33.36 -9.85 6.49
CA VAL A 36 -32.05 -10.50 6.47
C VAL A 36 -31.19 -9.93 5.34
N ALA A 37 -29.88 -10.09 5.43
CA ALA A 37 -28.97 -9.87 4.33
C ALA A 37 -28.52 -11.22 3.75
N LEU A 38 -28.69 -11.40 2.43
CA LEU A 38 -28.28 -12.63 1.74
C LEU A 38 -27.07 -12.35 0.86
N LYS A 39 -25.96 -12.97 1.16
CA LYS A 39 -24.74 -12.98 0.34
C LYS A 39 -24.79 -14.21 -0.55
N VAL A 40 -24.91 -14.02 -1.87
CA VAL A 40 -25.09 -15.09 -2.87
C VAL A 40 -23.83 -15.15 -3.73
N LEU A 41 -23.20 -16.32 -3.83
CA LEU A 41 -22.02 -16.55 -4.65
C LEU A 41 -22.37 -16.45 -6.14
N HIS A 42 -21.54 -15.79 -6.95
CA HIS A 42 -21.78 -15.67 -8.38
C HIS A 42 -21.70 -17.04 -9.09
N PRO A 43 -22.54 -17.28 -10.10
CA PRO A 43 -22.63 -18.59 -10.79
C PRO A 43 -21.30 -19.09 -11.36
N HIS A 44 -20.47 -18.19 -11.89
CA HIS A 44 -19.19 -18.59 -12.50
C HIS A 44 -18.13 -19.08 -11.51
N PHE A 45 -18.30 -18.88 -10.19
CA PHE A 45 -17.46 -19.45 -9.16
C PHE A 45 -17.97 -20.80 -8.60
N LEU A 46 -19.17 -21.23 -8.99
CA LEU A 46 -19.76 -22.49 -8.50
C LEU A 46 -19.05 -23.71 -9.05
N ASP A 47 -18.46 -23.63 -10.24
CA ASP A 47 -17.69 -24.71 -10.87
C ASP A 47 -16.27 -24.85 -10.28
N ASP A 48 -15.82 -23.89 -9.49
CA ASP A 48 -14.53 -23.96 -8.80
C ASP A 48 -14.70 -24.37 -7.32
N PRO A 49 -14.32 -25.61 -6.97
CA PRO A 49 -14.49 -26.12 -5.60
C PRO A 49 -13.75 -25.28 -4.54
N GLU A 50 -12.68 -24.61 -4.92
CA GLU A 50 -11.88 -23.81 -4.00
C GLU A 50 -12.64 -22.55 -3.57
N TYR A 51 -13.28 -21.83 -4.51
CA TYR A 51 -14.11 -20.66 -4.19
C TYR A 51 -15.33 -21.05 -3.34
N VAL A 52 -15.98 -22.16 -3.66
CA VAL A 52 -17.11 -22.66 -2.88
C VAL A 52 -16.69 -23.02 -1.46
N GLU A 53 -15.56 -23.69 -1.27
CA GLU A 53 -15.09 -24.05 0.07
C GLU A 53 -14.63 -22.83 0.87
N ARG A 54 -14.02 -21.82 0.24
CA ARG A 54 -13.70 -20.52 0.87
C ARG A 54 -14.96 -19.84 1.38
N PHE A 55 -15.97 -19.71 0.54
CA PHE A 55 -17.25 -19.12 0.89
C PHE A 55 -17.90 -19.84 2.08
N ARG A 56 -17.80 -21.18 2.10
CA ARG A 56 -18.30 -22.00 3.23
C ARG A 56 -17.48 -21.83 4.49
N ARG A 57 -16.14 -21.67 4.39
CA ARG A 57 -15.27 -21.43 5.55
C ARG A 57 -15.53 -20.08 6.18
N GLU A 58 -15.73 -19.03 5.37
CA GLU A 58 -16.13 -17.71 5.85
C GLU A 58 -17.38 -17.82 6.73
N ALA A 59 -18.44 -18.42 6.21
CA ALA A 59 -19.67 -18.62 6.97
C ALA A 59 -19.45 -19.36 8.30
N ARG A 60 -18.69 -20.48 8.28
CA ARG A 60 -18.43 -21.28 9.49
C ARG A 60 -17.62 -20.53 10.53
N ALA A 61 -16.63 -19.75 10.13
CA ALA A 61 -15.76 -19.01 11.05
C ALA A 61 -16.53 -17.87 11.72
N VAL A 62 -17.28 -17.10 10.95
CA VAL A 62 -18.07 -15.98 11.48
C VAL A 62 -19.27 -16.47 12.31
N ALA A 63 -19.88 -17.63 11.97
CA ALA A 63 -20.99 -18.19 12.73
C ALA A 63 -20.64 -18.59 14.17
N GLN A 64 -19.34 -18.70 14.51
CA GLN A 64 -18.88 -18.98 15.88
C GLN A 64 -18.75 -17.69 16.70
N LEU A 65 -18.83 -16.52 16.07
CA LEU A 65 -18.66 -15.23 16.72
C LEU A 65 -20.03 -14.67 17.11
N SER A 66 -20.19 -14.34 18.39
CA SER A 66 -21.38 -13.64 18.91
C SER A 66 -20.91 -12.43 19.68
N HIS A 67 -21.00 -11.24 19.06
CA HIS A 67 -20.52 -9.99 19.63
C HIS A 67 -21.41 -8.83 19.14
N PRO A 68 -21.73 -7.82 19.97
CA PRO A 68 -22.61 -6.71 19.58
C PRO A 68 -22.11 -5.94 18.36
N HIS A 69 -20.79 -5.86 18.18
CA HIS A 69 -20.15 -5.12 17.10
C HIS A 69 -19.63 -6.04 15.96
N ILE A 70 -20.17 -7.26 15.81
CA ILE A 70 -19.92 -8.16 14.66
C ILE A 70 -21.26 -8.51 14.03
N VAL A 71 -21.37 -8.43 12.70
CA VAL A 71 -22.57 -8.86 11.97
C VAL A 71 -22.72 -10.38 12.10
N GLY A 72 -23.85 -10.81 12.67
CA GLY A 72 -24.11 -12.22 12.97
C GLY A 72 -24.51 -13.03 11.72
N VAL A 73 -23.96 -14.23 11.58
CA VAL A 73 -24.43 -15.24 10.62
C VAL A 73 -25.66 -15.93 11.19
N ILE A 74 -26.73 -15.95 10.42
CA ILE A 74 -28.02 -16.58 10.80
C ILE A 74 -28.11 -17.99 10.22
N ASP A 75 -27.72 -18.15 8.95
CA ASP A 75 -27.89 -19.40 8.22
C ASP A 75 -26.91 -19.47 7.05
N ARG A 76 -26.77 -20.65 6.47
CA ARG A 76 -26.00 -20.92 5.27
C ARG A 76 -26.66 -22.07 4.51
N GLY A 77 -26.78 -21.94 3.20
CA GLY A 77 -27.41 -22.97 2.40
C GLY A 77 -26.88 -23.09 0.99
N GLN A 78 -27.43 -24.12 0.34
CA GLN A 78 -27.32 -24.32 -1.09
C GLN A 78 -28.70 -24.67 -1.63
N ALA A 79 -29.17 -23.94 -2.63
CA ALA A 79 -30.43 -24.19 -3.32
C ALA A 79 -30.30 -23.86 -4.80
N ASP A 80 -30.88 -24.67 -5.68
CA ASP A 80 -30.87 -24.50 -7.14
C ASP A 80 -29.47 -24.28 -7.73
N GLY A 81 -28.47 -24.98 -7.16
CA GLY A 81 -27.07 -24.83 -7.54
C GLY A 81 -26.36 -23.62 -6.93
N GLN A 82 -27.07 -22.68 -6.31
CA GLN A 82 -26.50 -21.46 -5.72
C GLN A 82 -26.04 -21.71 -4.27
N GLN A 83 -24.90 -21.09 -3.90
CA GLN A 83 -24.42 -21.02 -2.52
C GLN A 83 -24.79 -19.67 -1.93
N PHE A 84 -25.32 -19.64 -0.70
CA PHE A 84 -25.68 -18.42 -0.01
C PHE A 84 -25.36 -18.46 1.48
N ILE A 85 -25.14 -17.28 2.06
CA ILE A 85 -25.00 -17.05 3.50
C ILE A 85 -26.05 -16.00 3.88
N VAL A 86 -26.70 -16.21 5.02
CA VAL A 86 -27.72 -15.32 5.55
C VAL A 86 -27.13 -14.64 6.79
N PHE A 87 -27.08 -13.34 6.78
CA PHE A 87 -26.64 -12.49 7.89
C PHE A 87 -27.82 -11.73 8.51
N GLU A 88 -27.63 -11.23 9.71
CA GLU A 88 -28.49 -10.18 10.23
C GLU A 88 -28.44 -8.97 9.28
N TYR A 89 -29.60 -8.34 9.06
CA TYR A 89 -29.65 -7.11 8.29
C TYR A 89 -29.41 -5.92 9.22
N VAL A 90 -28.36 -5.17 8.96
CA VAL A 90 -28.08 -3.93 9.68
C VAL A 90 -28.67 -2.78 8.87
N GLU A 91 -29.69 -2.15 9.42
CA GLU A 91 -30.34 -1.02 8.77
C GLU A 91 -29.59 0.27 9.08
N GLY A 92 -28.94 0.83 8.03
CA GLY A 92 -28.12 2.03 8.16
C GLY A 92 -27.15 2.19 6.98
N GLU A 93 -26.11 2.99 7.17
CA GLU A 93 -25.07 3.24 6.18
C GLU A 93 -23.75 2.58 6.62
N ASN A 94 -22.80 2.39 5.69
CA ASN A 94 -21.46 2.00 6.08
C ASN A 94 -20.61 3.23 6.45
N LEU A 95 -19.49 2.98 7.14
CA LEU A 95 -18.64 4.05 7.65
C LEU A 95 -18.00 4.90 6.51
N LYS A 96 -17.86 4.34 5.29
CA LYS A 96 -17.40 5.08 4.12
C LYS A 96 -18.43 6.10 3.65
N GLN A 97 -19.69 5.69 3.57
CA GLN A 97 -20.81 6.58 3.21
C GLN A 97 -20.98 7.70 4.23
N LEU A 98 -20.85 7.39 5.53
CA LEU A 98 -20.84 8.43 6.58
C LEU A 98 -19.73 9.44 6.36
N LEU A 99 -18.51 8.99 6.10
CA LEU A 99 -17.35 9.86 5.85
C LEU A 99 -17.53 10.72 4.59
N GLU A 100 -18.00 10.14 3.50
CA GLU A 100 -18.26 10.86 2.25
C GLU A 100 -19.34 11.94 2.41
N ARG A 101 -20.35 11.67 3.22
CA ARG A 101 -21.45 12.60 3.50
C ARG A 101 -21.05 13.71 4.47
N SER A 102 -20.28 13.37 5.52
CA SER A 102 -20.03 14.26 6.67
C SER A 102 -18.64 14.91 6.65
N GLY A 103 -17.69 14.41 5.82
CA GLY A 103 -16.27 14.76 5.92
C GLY A 103 -15.62 14.20 7.19
N PRO A 104 -14.50 14.78 7.63
CA PRO A 104 -13.80 14.36 8.84
C PRO A 104 -14.74 14.37 10.06
N LEU A 105 -14.73 13.28 10.84
CA LEU A 105 -15.64 13.11 11.96
C LEU A 105 -15.14 13.82 13.23
N PRO A 106 -16.05 14.13 14.17
CA PRO A 106 -15.68 14.60 15.51
C PRO A 106 -14.76 13.61 16.22
N VAL A 107 -13.75 14.10 16.94
CA VAL A 107 -12.75 13.26 17.62
C VAL A 107 -13.39 12.25 18.58
N SER A 108 -14.41 12.66 19.35
CA SER A 108 -15.14 11.79 20.27
C SER A 108 -15.83 10.64 19.55
N GLN A 109 -16.45 10.91 18.38
CA GLN A 109 -17.11 9.89 17.56
C GLN A 109 -16.09 8.91 16.97
N VAL A 110 -14.93 9.39 16.50
CA VAL A 110 -13.87 8.51 15.99
C VAL A 110 -13.34 7.58 17.08
N ILE A 111 -13.14 8.08 18.29
CA ILE A 111 -12.70 7.25 19.42
C ILE A 111 -13.76 6.19 19.77
N GLU A 112 -15.03 6.55 19.77
CA GLU A 112 -16.12 5.62 20.10
C GLU A 112 -16.22 4.51 19.05
N LEU A 113 -16.35 4.87 17.78
CA LEU A 113 -16.39 3.91 16.67
C LEU A 113 -15.12 3.05 16.59
N GLY A 114 -13.93 3.67 16.76
CA GLY A 114 -12.66 2.96 16.79
C GLY A 114 -12.57 1.95 17.93
N THR A 115 -13.12 2.27 19.09
CA THR A 115 -13.17 1.35 20.24
C THR A 115 -14.09 0.17 19.98
N GLN A 116 -15.29 0.41 19.45
CA GLN A 116 -16.26 -0.64 19.08
C GLN A 116 -15.69 -1.60 18.02
N ILE A 117 -15.05 -1.07 16.98
CA ILE A 117 -14.39 -1.87 15.94
C ILE A 117 -13.23 -2.68 16.54
N ALA A 118 -12.40 -2.06 17.39
CA ALA A 118 -11.29 -2.74 18.03
C ALA A 118 -11.77 -3.86 18.97
N ASP A 119 -12.88 -3.68 19.70
CA ASP A 119 -13.47 -4.73 20.54
C ASP A 119 -13.97 -5.91 19.71
N ALA A 120 -14.63 -5.65 18.58
CA ALA A 120 -15.07 -6.67 17.64
C ALA A 120 -13.88 -7.49 17.10
N LEU A 121 -12.82 -6.81 16.65
CA LEU A 121 -11.63 -7.47 16.12
C LEU A 121 -10.85 -8.21 17.21
N ALA A 122 -10.73 -7.67 18.43
CA ALA A 122 -10.09 -8.36 19.55
C ALA A 122 -10.84 -9.66 19.89
N PHE A 123 -12.17 -9.62 19.87
CA PHE A 123 -13.01 -10.81 20.09
C PHE A 123 -12.77 -11.87 18.99
N ALA A 124 -12.72 -11.47 17.71
CA ALA A 124 -12.43 -12.37 16.61
C ALA A 124 -11.01 -12.99 16.71
N HIS A 125 -10.02 -12.18 17.07
CA HIS A 125 -8.63 -12.64 17.27
C HIS A 125 -8.53 -13.68 18.39
N ALA A 126 -9.26 -13.50 19.49
CA ALA A 126 -9.32 -14.46 20.59
C ALA A 126 -9.91 -15.82 20.15
N HIS A 127 -10.71 -15.83 19.08
CA HIS A 127 -11.27 -17.04 18.46
C HIS A 127 -10.42 -17.53 17.25
N GLY A 128 -9.20 -17.01 17.09
CA GLY A 128 -8.27 -17.44 16.04
C GLY A 128 -8.60 -16.89 14.64
N LEU A 129 -9.47 -15.88 14.53
CA LEU A 129 -9.88 -15.29 13.26
C LEU A 129 -9.29 -13.90 13.08
N VAL A 130 -8.48 -13.71 12.03
CA VAL A 130 -7.96 -12.41 11.57
C VAL A 130 -8.84 -11.91 10.44
N HIS A 131 -9.24 -10.64 10.46
CA HIS A 131 -10.17 -10.06 9.49
C HIS A 131 -9.56 -9.86 8.10
N ARG A 132 -8.32 -9.33 8.00
CA ARG A 132 -7.52 -9.15 6.78
C ARG A 132 -8.03 -8.13 5.75
N ASP A 133 -9.23 -7.58 5.92
CA ASP A 133 -9.84 -6.57 5.03
C ASP A 133 -10.59 -5.49 5.83
N VAL A 134 -9.98 -4.98 6.91
CA VAL A 134 -10.55 -3.89 7.71
C VAL A 134 -10.51 -2.60 6.89
N LYS A 135 -11.71 -2.07 6.59
CA LYS A 135 -11.91 -0.82 5.82
C LYS A 135 -13.28 -0.22 6.15
N PRO A 136 -13.52 1.07 5.89
CA PRO A 136 -14.79 1.71 6.23
C PRO A 136 -16.02 1.08 5.58
N GLN A 137 -15.86 0.50 4.37
CA GLN A 137 -16.96 -0.20 3.69
C GLN A 137 -17.44 -1.45 4.45
N ASN A 138 -16.53 -2.11 5.19
CA ASN A 138 -16.80 -3.32 5.96
C ASN A 138 -17.21 -3.03 7.42
N VAL A 139 -17.57 -1.78 7.73
CA VAL A 139 -18.12 -1.37 9.01
C VAL A 139 -19.46 -0.73 8.77
N LEU A 140 -20.52 -1.41 9.18
CA LEU A 140 -21.91 -0.92 9.12
C LEU A 140 -22.23 -0.15 10.39
N LEU A 141 -23.07 0.86 10.27
CA LEU A 141 -23.60 1.63 11.40
C LEU A 141 -25.08 1.30 11.54
N ASP A 142 -25.49 0.90 12.73
CA ASP A 142 -26.92 0.67 13.01
C ASP A 142 -27.67 1.99 13.31
N HIS A 143 -28.96 1.90 13.60
CA HIS A 143 -29.80 3.07 13.91
C HIS A 143 -29.34 3.88 15.14
N ALA A 144 -28.63 3.26 16.08
CA ALA A 144 -28.06 3.95 17.22
C ALA A 144 -26.72 4.65 16.88
N GLY A 145 -26.18 4.37 15.71
CA GLY A 145 -24.86 4.82 15.26
C GLY A 145 -23.72 3.92 15.75
N ASP A 146 -24.06 2.72 16.29
CA ASP A 146 -23.07 1.76 16.73
C ASP A 146 -22.47 0.97 15.56
N ALA A 147 -21.15 0.73 15.63
CA ALA A 147 -20.42 0.03 14.58
C ALA A 147 -20.64 -1.49 14.65
N LYS A 148 -20.82 -2.12 13.47
CA LYS A 148 -20.84 -3.58 13.30
C LYS A 148 -19.89 -3.97 12.16
N VAL A 149 -18.86 -4.76 12.47
CA VAL A 149 -17.88 -5.27 11.51
C VAL A 149 -18.48 -6.42 10.73
N THR A 150 -18.32 -6.39 9.41
CA THR A 150 -18.80 -7.43 8.47
C THR A 150 -17.69 -7.86 7.52
N ASP A 151 -17.92 -8.89 6.72
CA ASP A 151 -17.05 -9.36 5.64
C ASP A 151 -15.62 -9.69 6.09
N PHE A 152 -15.50 -10.62 7.04
CA PHE A 152 -14.22 -11.19 7.44
C PHE A 152 -13.53 -11.85 6.24
N GLY A 153 -12.41 -11.28 5.78
CA GLY A 153 -11.72 -11.56 4.52
C GLY A 153 -11.05 -12.94 4.42
N ILE A 154 -11.71 -14.02 4.83
CA ILE A 154 -11.19 -15.40 4.76
C ILE A 154 -10.95 -15.81 3.31
N ALA A 155 -11.75 -15.29 2.38
CA ALA A 155 -11.61 -15.54 0.95
C ALA A 155 -10.32 -14.92 0.35
N ARG A 156 -9.77 -13.87 0.95
CA ARG A 156 -8.55 -13.18 0.49
C ARG A 156 -7.23 -13.87 0.82
N SER A 157 -7.24 -14.89 1.67
CA SER A 157 -6.01 -15.57 2.11
C SER A 157 -5.19 -16.20 0.99
N LEU A 158 -5.81 -16.45 -0.18
CA LEU A 158 -5.17 -17.13 -1.31
C LEU A 158 -5.02 -16.21 -2.54
N ASP A 159 -5.72 -15.06 -2.58
CA ASP A 159 -5.46 -14.06 -3.63
C ASP A 159 -4.06 -13.44 -3.47
N VAL A 160 -3.53 -13.41 -2.24
CA VAL A 160 -2.14 -13.05 -1.94
C VAL A 160 -1.18 -14.18 -2.37
N GLU A 161 -1.58 -15.45 -2.28
CA GLU A 161 -0.78 -16.60 -2.76
C GLU A 161 -0.84 -16.78 -4.28
N HIS A 162 -1.87 -16.22 -4.96
CA HIS A 162 -2.07 -16.34 -6.42
C HIS A 162 -1.86 -15.05 -7.20
N GLY A 163 -1.28 -14.01 -6.57
CA GLY A 163 -0.94 -12.73 -7.23
C GLY A 163 -2.14 -11.80 -7.50
N PHE A 164 -1.98 -10.53 -7.24
CA PHE A 164 -2.93 -9.41 -7.34
C PHE A 164 -3.56 -9.17 -8.75
N THR A 165 -3.58 -10.13 -9.69
CA THR A 165 -3.65 -9.84 -11.13
C THR A 165 -4.82 -10.41 -11.91
N GLN A 166 -5.86 -11.02 -11.35
CA GLN A 166 -6.92 -11.55 -12.24
C GLN A 166 -8.22 -10.78 -12.35
N THR A 167 -8.47 -9.75 -11.54
CA THR A 167 -9.67 -8.91 -11.76
C THR A 167 -9.35 -7.43 -11.56
N GLY A 168 -9.25 -6.68 -12.65
CA GLY A 168 -8.98 -5.24 -12.72
C GLY A 168 -10.01 -4.33 -12.01
N THR A 169 -10.65 -4.77 -10.93
CA THR A 169 -11.77 -4.06 -10.26
C THR A 169 -11.48 -3.73 -8.79
N VAL A 170 -10.22 -3.70 -8.33
CA VAL A 170 -9.90 -3.45 -6.90
C VAL A 170 -9.17 -2.12 -6.70
N LEU A 171 -9.71 -1.03 -7.28
CA LEU A 171 -9.09 0.30 -7.11
C LEU A 171 -9.25 0.91 -5.70
N GLY A 172 -10.22 0.47 -4.90
CA GLY A 172 -10.52 1.04 -3.57
C GLY A 172 -9.95 0.31 -2.37
N THR A 173 -9.52 -0.95 -2.51
CA THR A 173 -9.16 -1.81 -1.37
C THR A 173 -7.70 -1.68 -0.94
N SER A 174 -6.82 -1.16 -1.80
CA SER A 174 -5.38 -1.01 -1.53
C SER A 174 -5.03 0.01 -0.47
N ASN A 175 -5.91 0.97 -0.23
CA ASN A 175 -5.66 2.09 0.68
C ASN A 175 -5.55 1.67 2.16
N TYR A 176 -5.95 0.46 2.50
CA TYR A 176 -5.98 -0.05 3.88
C TYR A 176 -5.09 -1.27 4.08
N LEU A 177 -4.29 -1.64 3.06
CA LEU A 177 -3.37 -2.77 3.12
C LEU A 177 -2.28 -2.54 4.17
N SER A 178 -1.99 -3.55 4.98
CA SER A 178 -0.82 -3.52 5.84
C SER A 178 0.48 -3.73 5.04
N PRO A 179 1.63 -3.28 5.55
CA PRO A 179 2.94 -3.52 4.92
C PRO A 179 3.21 -4.99 4.62
N GLU A 180 2.85 -5.89 5.54
CA GLU A 180 3.00 -7.34 5.38
C GLU A 180 2.10 -7.93 4.30
N GLN A 181 0.87 -7.42 4.15
CA GLN A 181 -0.01 -7.81 3.04
C GLN A 181 0.53 -7.31 1.70
N ALA A 182 1.00 -6.06 1.65
CA ALA A 182 1.60 -5.47 0.45
C ALA A 182 2.89 -6.19 0.03
N ALA A 183 3.63 -6.75 1.01
CA ALA A 183 4.85 -7.52 0.79
C ALA A 183 4.59 -9.02 0.58
N GLY A 184 3.34 -9.51 0.61
CA GLY A 184 3.02 -10.93 0.49
C GLY A 184 3.53 -11.79 1.65
N VAL A 185 3.77 -11.20 2.83
CA VAL A 185 4.24 -11.92 4.03
C VAL A 185 3.05 -12.39 4.86
N ALA A 186 3.28 -13.36 5.74
CA ALA A 186 2.24 -13.93 6.59
C ALA A 186 1.49 -12.87 7.42
N VAL A 187 0.17 -12.86 7.31
CA VAL A 187 -0.73 -11.96 8.05
C VAL A 187 -0.98 -12.48 9.47
N THR A 188 -1.06 -11.54 10.41
CA THR A 188 -1.27 -11.81 11.83
C THR A 188 -2.34 -10.84 12.38
N PRO A 189 -2.77 -10.93 13.63
CA PRO A 189 -3.63 -9.92 14.27
C PRO A 189 -3.09 -8.47 14.17
N ALA A 190 -1.77 -8.29 14.08
CA ALA A 190 -1.16 -6.97 13.89
C ALA A 190 -1.49 -6.33 12.52
N THR A 191 -1.89 -7.13 11.52
CA THR A 191 -2.41 -6.68 10.23
C THR A 191 -3.69 -5.83 10.42
N ASP A 192 -4.64 -6.33 11.19
CA ASP A 192 -5.90 -5.63 11.47
C ASP A 192 -5.67 -4.38 12.33
N VAL A 193 -4.66 -4.38 13.23
CA VAL A 193 -4.25 -3.19 13.99
C VAL A 193 -3.83 -2.07 13.05
N TYR A 194 -3.01 -2.39 12.03
CA TYR A 194 -2.57 -1.42 11.02
C TYR A 194 -3.75 -0.89 10.20
N SER A 195 -4.58 -1.80 9.68
CA SER A 195 -5.73 -1.41 8.84
C SER A 195 -6.74 -0.56 9.62
N LEU A 196 -7.01 -0.88 10.89
CA LEU A 196 -7.81 -0.01 11.77
C LEU A 196 -7.13 1.35 12.00
N GLY A 197 -5.80 1.38 12.15
CA GLY A 197 -5.03 2.62 12.19
C GLY A 197 -5.26 3.51 10.97
N VAL A 198 -5.29 2.93 9.76
CA VAL A 198 -5.60 3.64 8.50
C VAL A 198 -7.05 4.17 8.51
N VAL A 199 -8.00 3.34 8.95
CA VAL A 199 -9.42 3.77 9.07
C VAL A 199 -9.54 4.97 10.01
N LEU A 200 -8.94 4.92 11.21
CA LEU A 200 -9.00 6.03 12.17
C LEU A 200 -8.31 7.29 11.65
N TYR A 201 -7.19 7.13 10.93
CA TYR A 201 -6.53 8.24 10.26
C TYR A 201 -7.48 8.91 9.27
N GLU A 202 -8.12 8.14 8.39
CA GLU A 202 -9.05 8.66 7.39
C GLU A 202 -10.27 9.34 8.03
N LEU A 203 -10.84 8.77 9.08
CA LEU A 203 -11.96 9.38 9.81
C LEU A 203 -11.58 10.71 10.46
N LEU A 204 -10.34 10.87 10.91
CA LEU A 204 -9.83 12.09 11.54
C LEU A 204 -9.41 13.14 10.50
N ALA A 205 -8.68 12.73 9.45
CA ALA A 205 -8.11 13.63 8.44
C ALA A 205 -9.10 13.94 7.30
N GLY A 206 -10.06 13.05 7.03
CA GLY A 206 -10.95 13.09 5.86
C GLY A 206 -10.37 12.46 4.61
N GLU A 207 -9.11 12.02 4.66
CA GLU A 207 -8.40 11.36 3.58
C GLU A 207 -7.47 10.26 4.10
N VAL A 208 -7.14 9.30 3.25
CA VAL A 208 -6.22 8.21 3.60
C VAL A 208 -4.79 8.73 3.71
N PRO A 209 -3.91 8.09 4.53
CA PRO A 209 -2.53 8.57 4.73
C PRO A 209 -1.66 8.49 3.48
N PHE A 210 -2.00 7.62 2.53
CA PHE A 210 -1.21 7.40 1.32
C PHE A 210 -2.08 7.40 0.07
N HIS A 211 -1.70 8.24 -0.90
CA HIS A 211 -2.30 8.36 -2.22
C HIS A 211 -1.31 7.93 -3.30
N GLY A 212 -1.80 7.37 -4.40
CA GLY A 212 -0.95 6.99 -5.53
C GLY A 212 -1.76 6.81 -6.81
N ASP A 213 -1.07 6.93 -7.96
CA ASP A 213 -1.69 6.84 -9.29
C ASP A 213 -2.16 5.42 -9.64
N ASN A 214 -1.74 4.42 -8.88
CA ASN A 214 -2.11 3.02 -9.05
C ASN A 214 -1.95 2.23 -7.74
N LEU A 215 -2.52 1.01 -7.72
CA LEU A 215 -2.50 0.08 -6.60
C LEU A 215 -1.09 -0.16 -6.04
N VAL A 216 -0.11 -0.38 -6.92
CA VAL A 216 1.27 -0.70 -6.53
C VAL A 216 1.93 0.50 -5.85
N ALA A 217 1.72 1.72 -6.37
CA ALA A 217 2.26 2.94 -5.76
C ALA A 217 1.72 3.14 -4.33
N VAL A 218 0.42 2.90 -4.11
CA VAL A 218 -0.19 2.97 -2.77
C VAL A 218 0.38 1.88 -1.86
N ALA A 219 0.44 0.63 -2.33
CA ALA A 219 1.00 -0.49 -1.56
C ALA A 219 2.46 -0.23 -1.15
N MET A 220 3.28 0.31 -2.07
CA MET A 220 4.67 0.67 -1.76
C MET A 220 4.78 1.74 -0.69
N LYS A 221 3.91 2.74 -0.67
CA LYS A 221 3.88 3.76 0.38
C LYS A 221 3.53 3.16 1.74
N HIS A 222 2.59 2.20 1.78
CA HIS A 222 2.31 1.45 3.00
C HIS A 222 3.54 0.73 3.54
N VAL A 223 4.43 0.24 2.67
CA VAL A 223 5.68 -0.44 3.07
C VAL A 223 6.76 0.55 3.50
N THR A 224 6.92 1.70 2.81
CA THR A 224 8.13 2.53 2.89
C THR A 224 7.96 3.91 3.48
N GLU A 225 6.76 4.54 3.35
CA GLU A 225 6.56 5.93 3.77
C GLU A 225 5.89 6.02 5.15
N HIS A 226 6.34 6.97 5.97
CA HIS A 226 5.63 7.32 7.20
C HIS A 226 4.37 8.11 6.86
N PRO A 227 3.25 7.90 7.60
CA PRO A 227 2.05 8.70 7.39
C PRO A 227 2.32 10.17 7.73
N PRO A 228 1.68 11.13 7.03
CA PRO A 228 1.66 12.53 7.46
C PRO A 228 1.12 12.65 8.89
N SER A 229 1.59 13.66 9.64
CA SER A 229 1.12 13.85 11.01
C SER A 229 -0.35 14.30 11.03
N LEU A 230 -1.18 13.64 11.83
CA LEU A 230 -2.57 14.05 12.04
C LEU A 230 -2.68 15.48 12.62
N LEU A 231 -1.67 15.91 13.38
CA LEU A 231 -1.64 17.26 13.99
C LEU A 231 -1.41 18.37 12.97
N ASP A 232 -0.89 18.03 11.79
CA ASP A 232 -0.76 18.97 10.67
C ASP A 232 -2.11 19.19 9.95
N HIS A 233 -3.02 18.19 10.01
CA HIS A 233 -4.36 18.27 9.42
C HIS A 233 -5.36 18.99 10.33
N ARG A 234 -5.33 18.69 11.66
CA ARG A 234 -6.30 19.22 12.63
C ARG A 234 -5.63 19.49 13.98
N THR A 235 -5.83 20.69 14.51
CA THR A 235 -5.26 21.11 15.79
C THR A 235 -6.09 20.68 17.01
N ASP A 236 -7.32 20.24 16.82
CA ASP A 236 -8.22 19.76 17.87
C ASP A 236 -8.02 18.27 18.22
N ILE A 237 -7.21 17.54 17.46
CA ILE A 237 -6.88 16.14 17.75
C ILE A 237 -5.96 16.09 18.98
N PRO A 238 -6.33 15.34 20.05
CA PRO A 238 -5.46 15.15 21.20
C PRO A 238 -4.13 14.50 20.78
N PRO A 239 -2.97 15.00 21.26
CA PRO A 239 -1.66 14.42 20.91
C PRO A 239 -1.51 12.93 21.28
N ARG A 240 -2.28 12.47 22.27
CA ARG A 240 -2.31 11.05 22.66
C ARG A 240 -2.97 10.20 21.57
N LEU A 241 -4.11 10.65 21.04
CA LEU A 241 -4.82 9.95 19.97
C LEU A 241 -3.99 9.93 18.68
N ALA A 242 -3.36 11.06 18.31
CA ALA A 242 -2.47 11.11 17.16
C ALA A 242 -1.34 10.07 17.27
N ARG A 243 -0.64 10.02 18.42
CA ARG A 243 0.38 9.00 18.68
C ARG A 243 -0.13 7.57 18.69
N ALA A 244 -1.37 7.34 19.17
CA ALA A 244 -1.97 6.01 19.13
C ALA A 244 -2.21 5.53 17.69
N VAL A 245 -2.74 6.42 16.82
CA VAL A 245 -2.94 6.12 15.41
C VAL A 245 -1.58 5.94 14.70
N GLU A 246 -0.61 6.83 14.91
CA GLU A 246 0.74 6.72 14.36
C GLU A 246 1.40 5.39 14.75
N ARG A 247 1.28 4.97 16.04
CA ARG A 247 1.79 3.68 16.50
C ARG A 247 1.10 2.50 15.81
N ALA A 248 -0.20 2.55 15.57
CA ALA A 248 -0.88 1.50 14.83
C ALA A 248 -0.38 1.41 13.38
N LEU A 249 0.07 2.54 12.79
CA LEU A 249 0.62 2.66 11.43
C LEU A 249 2.12 2.36 11.33
N GLU A 250 2.78 1.88 12.39
CA GLU A 250 4.17 1.43 12.33
C GLU A 250 4.36 0.30 11.32
N LYS A 251 5.49 0.35 10.59
CA LYS A 251 5.75 -0.59 9.49
C LYS A 251 6.01 -2.00 9.99
N HIS A 252 6.80 -2.14 11.06
CA HIS A 252 7.07 -3.42 11.68
C HIS A 252 5.92 -3.83 12.61
N PRO A 253 5.33 -5.03 12.45
CA PRO A 253 4.23 -5.49 13.31
C PRO A 253 4.54 -5.42 14.81
N ASP A 254 5.78 -5.74 15.21
CA ASP A 254 6.22 -5.73 16.62
C ASP A 254 6.32 -4.33 17.23
N SER A 255 6.37 -3.27 16.40
CA SER A 255 6.37 -1.87 16.86
C SER A 255 4.97 -1.34 17.12
N ARG A 256 3.93 -2.02 16.62
CA ARG A 256 2.52 -1.69 16.81
C ARG A 256 2.05 -2.03 18.22
N PHE A 257 0.75 -2.03 18.42
CA PHE A 257 0.14 -2.57 19.64
C PHE A 257 0.28 -4.11 19.65
N PRO A 258 0.61 -4.72 20.80
CA PRO A 258 0.83 -6.16 20.90
C PRO A 258 -0.43 -6.99 20.66
N SER A 259 -1.61 -6.38 20.80
CA SER A 259 -2.90 -6.97 20.50
C SER A 259 -3.92 -5.87 20.15
N MET A 260 -5.01 -6.26 19.53
CA MET A 260 -6.13 -5.36 19.25
C MET A 260 -6.78 -4.87 20.57
N ASP A 261 -6.83 -5.70 21.61
CA ASP A 261 -7.32 -5.31 22.94
C ASP A 261 -6.45 -4.22 23.58
N ALA A 262 -5.11 -4.28 23.39
CA ALA A 262 -4.22 -3.21 23.83
C ALA A 262 -4.48 -1.90 23.09
N PHE A 263 -4.82 -1.94 21.80
CA PHE A 263 -5.21 -0.76 21.02
C PHE A 263 -6.57 -0.21 21.51
N ALA A 264 -7.58 -1.07 21.69
CA ALA A 264 -8.87 -0.68 22.27
C ALA A 264 -8.73 -0.01 23.64
N THR A 265 -7.86 -0.55 24.50
CA THR A 265 -7.55 0.03 25.80
C THR A 265 -6.94 1.43 25.68
N GLU A 266 -6.04 1.66 24.71
CA GLU A 266 -5.47 2.99 24.50
C GLU A 266 -6.52 3.98 23.96
N LEU A 267 -7.43 3.55 23.08
CA LEU A 267 -8.54 4.39 22.61
C LEU A 267 -9.48 4.78 23.76
N ARG A 268 -9.79 3.86 24.68
CA ARG A 268 -10.58 4.17 25.90
C ARG A 268 -9.89 5.23 26.76
N ARG A 269 -8.57 5.13 26.95
CA ARG A 269 -7.79 6.17 27.66
C ARG A 269 -7.82 7.52 26.96
N CYS A 270 -7.82 7.54 25.59
CA CYS A 270 -8.00 8.78 24.86
C CYS A 270 -9.39 9.39 25.09
N ARG A 271 -10.43 8.57 25.19
CA ARG A 271 -11.80 9.00 25.50
C ARG A 271 -11.89 9.61 26.91
N ASP A 272 -11.32 8.93 27.91
CA ASP A 272 -11.35 9.39 29.29
C ASP A 272 -10.62 10.75 29.44
N GLU A 273 -9.48 10.93 28.77
CA GLU A 273 -8.74 12.20 28.74
C GLU A 273 -9.53 13.33 28.07
N LEU A 274 -10.37 13.03 27.06
CA LEU A 274 -11.27 14.02 26.45
C LEU A 274 -12.37 14.44 27.45
N GLY A 275 -13.02 13.47 28.09
CA GLY A 275 -14.08 13.75 29.08
C GLY A 275 -13.57 14.59 30.23
N ASP A 276 -12.35 14.38 30.70
CA ASP A 276 -11.72 15.19 31.77
C ASP A 276 -11.48 16.64 31.31
N ARG A 277 -11.12 16.87 30.05
CA ARG A 277 -10.94 18.23 29.50
C ARG A 277 -12.23 18.99 29.37
N ASP A 278 -13.32 18.32 29.01
CA ASP A 278 -14.67 18.92 28.94
C ASP A 278 -15.27 19.15 30.33
N ALA A 279 -14.85 18.35 31.34
CA ALA A 279 -15.29 18.45 32.70
C ALA A 279 -14.51 19.47 33.57
N GLU A 280 -13.33 19.94 33.11
CA GLU A 280 -12.65 21.05 33.78
C GLU A 280 -13.51 22.32 33.63
N PRO A 281 -14.15 22.81 34.75
CA PRO A 281 -14.90 24.05 34.67
C PRO A 281 -13.90 25.14 34.24
N THR A 282 -14.30 25.94 33.28
CA THR A 282 -13.61 27.17 32.89
C THR A 282 -13.42 27.98 34.18
N ALA A 283 -12.32 27.72 34.88
CA ALA A 283 -11.90 28.55 35.99
C ALA A 283 -11.65 29.93 35.36
N VAL A 284 -12.66 30.80 35.50
CA VAL A 284 -12.53 32.22 35.23
C VAL A 284 -11.34 32.66 36.06
N ARG A 285 -10.17 32.70 35.46
CA ARG A 285 -9.00 33.36 36.02
C ARG A 285 -9.42 34.81 36.22
N SER A 286 -9.92 35.09 37.45
CA SER A 286 -10.03 36.44 37.91
C SER A 286 -8.70 37.12 37.67
N LEU A 287 -8.68 38.05 36.75
CA LEU A 287 -7.53 38.90 36.48
C LEU A 287 -7.28 39.78 37.73
N THR A 288 -6.63 39.18 38.73
CA THR A 288 -6.00 39.95 39.79
C THR A 288 -4.93 40.81 39.14
N ALA A 289 -5.09 42.11 39.26
CA ALA A 289 -4.27 43.14 38.65
C ALA A 289 -2.78 42.80 38.79
N ALA A 290 -2.09 42.66 37.63
CA ALA A 290 -0.66 42.52 37.59
C ALA A 290 0.01 43.83 38.06
N PRO A 291 1.09 43.75 38.84
CA PRO A 291 1.85 44.94 39.23
C PRO A 291 2.44 45.65 38.00
N VAL A 292 2.25 46.94 37.95
CA VAL A 292 2.77 47.82 36.88
C VAL A 292 4.30 47.71 36.82
N ILE A 293 4.83 46.95 35.92
CA ILE A 293 6.26 46.95 35.63
C ILE A 293 6.55 48.13 34.73
N ARG A 294 7.25 49.17 35.32
CA ARG A 294 7.78 50.31 34.58
C ARG A 294 8.64 49.85 33.42
N ARG A 295 8.21 50.11 32.19
CA ARG A 295 8.97 49.90 30.95
C ARG A 295 10.28 50.68 31.00
N ARG A 296 11.41 49.98 31.12
CA ARG A 296 12.73 50.54 30.78
C ARG A 296 12.82 50.71 29.26
N ALA A 297 13.25 51.86 28.82
CA ALA A 297 13.46 52.23 27.42
C ALA A 297 14.39 51.22 26.70
N PRO A 298 14.15 50.92 25.42
CA PRO A 298 14.98 49.98 24.67
C PRO A 298 16.38 50.53 24.44
N ARG A 299 17.40 49.78 24.88
CA ARG A 299 18.80 50.02 24.50
C ARG A 299 18.96 49.70 23.01
N ARG A 300 19.49 50.62 22.21
CA ARG A 300 19.85 50.45 20.80
C ARG A 300 20.84 49.29 20.67
N PRO A 301 20.64 48.34 19.72
CA PRO A 301 21.59 47.27 19.47
C PRO A 301 22.86 47.82 18.82
N GLY A 302 24.01 47.45 19.37
CA GLY A 302 25.31 47.79 18.86
C GLY A 302 25.61 47.15 17.49
N ARG A 303 26.49 47.78 16.71
CA ARG A 303 26.82 47.50 15.30
C ARG A 303 27.65 46.24 15.06
N LEU A 304 27.66 45.23 15.97
CA LEU A 304 28.50 44.05 15.85
C LEU A 304 28.01 42.92 14.93
N PRO A 305 26.72 42.73 14.58
CA PRO A 305 26.32 41.59 13.74
C PRO A 305 26.58 41.76 12.23
N LEU A 306 26.83 42.99 11.75
CA LEU A 306 27.02 43.24 10.31
C LEU A 306 28.43 42.86 9.81
N ALA A 307 29.44 42.93 10.67
CA ALA A 307 30.83 42.59 10.31
C ALA A 307 31.06 41.08 10.17
N LEU A 308 30.34 40.25 10.95
CA LEU A 308 30.41 38.77 10.87
C LEU A 308 29.68 38.21 9.65
N ALA A 309 28.59 38.85 9.19
CA ALA A 309 27.88 38.44 7.98
C ALA A 309 28.69 38.71 6.70
N LEU A 310 29.42 39.81 6.65
CA LEU A 310 30.29 40.15 5.52
C LEU A 310 31.55 39.27 5.45
N ALA A 311 32.11 38.85 6.59
CA ALA A 311 33.22 37.90 6.61
C ALA A 311 32.84 36.52 6.10
N GLY A 312 31.64 36.00 6.43
CA GLY A 312 31.14 34.71 5.96
C GLY A 312 30.92 34.68 4.43
N THR A 313 30.40 35.73 3.84
CA THR A 313 30.15 35.80 2.38
C THR A 313 31.47 35.93 1.59
N LEU A 314 32.50 36.59 2.12
CA LEU A 314 33.82 36.68 1.48
C LEU A 314 34.58 35.35 1.50
N ILE A 315 34.45 34.56 2.58
CA ILE A 315 35.06 33.22 2.67
C ILE A 315 34.38 32.28 1.68
N LEU A 316 33.07 32.33 1.55
CA LEU A 316 32.34 31.49 0.58
C LEU A 316 32.68 31.83 -0.87
N ALA A 317 32.82 33.11 -1.19
CA ALA A 317 33.27 33.57 -2.51
C ALA A 317 34.71 33.18 -2.84
N ALA A 318 35.61 33.19 -1.84
CA ALA A 318 37.00 32.78 -2.00
C ALA A 318 37.12 31.24 -2.25
N VAL A 319 36.31 30.44 -1.57
CA VAL A 319 36.26 28.98 -1.77
C VAL A 319 35.73 28.63 -3.17
N ILE A 320 34.70 29.32 -3.64
CA ILE A 320 34.16 29.13 -4.99
C ILE A 320 35.17 29.53 -6.07
N ALA A 321 35.92 30.64 -5.86
CA ALA A 321 36.96 31.08 -6.77
C ALA A 321 38.18 30.14 -6.79
N LEU A 322 38.55 29.54 -5.64
CA LEU A 322 39.63 28.54 -5.57
C LEU A 322 39.27 27.23 -6.28
N LEU A 323 38.01 26.81 -6.22
CA LEU A 323 37.51 25.63 -6.94
C LEU A 323 37.39 25.87 -8.45
N ALA A 324 37.18 27.12 -8.88
CA ALA A 324 37.10 27.46 -10.30
C ALA A 324 38.48 27.66 -10.98
N LEU A 325 39.54 27.92 -10.21
CA LEU A 325 40.89 28.18 -10.72
C LEU A 325 41.85 26.98 -10.63
N GLY A 326 41.43 25.85 -10.03
CA GLY A 326 42.24 24.65 -9.83
C GLY A 326 42.21 23.64 -10.97
N GLY A 327 41.72 23.98 -12.15
CA GLY A 327 41.51 23.01 -13.23
C GLY A 327 42.06 23.41 -14.60
N SER A 328 43.35 23.76 -14.72
CA SER A 328 43.96 23.85 -16.05
C SER A 328 45.40 23.35 -16.06
N GLY A 329 45.56 22.11 -16.45
CA GLY A 329 46.80 21.46 -16.83
C GLY A 329 46.58 20.71 -18.11
N ALA A 330 46.93 21.34 -19.22
CA ALA A 330 46.84 20.78 -20.56
C ALA A 330 47.96 19.79 -20.83
N THR A 331 47.65 18.69 -21.48
CA THR A 331 48.57 18.08 -22.46
C THR A 331 47.78 17.55 -23.65
N HIS A 332 48.22 17.96 -24.81
CA HIS A 332 47.76 17.56 -26.13
C HIS A 332 47.92 16.06 -26.39
N HIS A 333 46.93 15.42 -27.03
CA HIS A 333 47.18 14.61 -28.25
C HIS A 333 45.93 14.54 -29.13
N ARG A 334 46.21 14.67 -30.47
CA ARG A 334 45.28 14.65 -31.59
C ARG A 334 44.63 13.29 -31.81
N GLY A 335 43.38 13.29 -32.24
CA GLY A 335 42.74 12.16 -32.89
C GLY A 335 41.22 12.32 -32.88
N GLY A 336 40.64 12.63 -34.06
CA GLY A 336 39.26 13.05 -34.25
C GLY A 336 38.21 11.99 -33.93
N GLY A 337 37.07 12.50 -33.51
CA GLY A 337 35.79 11.82 -33.31
C GLY A 337 35.02 12.54 -32.25
N SER A 338 33.99 13.33 -32.62
CA SER A 338 33.04 13.89 -31.65
C SER A 338 32.48 12.76 -30.80
N PRO A 339 32.51 12.86 -29.44
CA PRO A 339 31.81 11.91 -28.60
C PRO A 339 30.31 12.08 -28.86
N ALA A 340 29.67 11.04 -29.41
CA ALA A 340 28.22 10.96 -29.44
C ALA A 340 27.73 11.20 -28.02
N ALA A 341 26.78 12.12 -27.85
CA ALA A 341 26.19 12.40 -26.54
C ALA A 341 25.70 11.09 -25.93
N ALA A 342 26.21 10.73 -24.75
CA ALA A 342 25.85 9.49 -24.06
C ALA A 342 24.34 9.46 -23.86
N VAL A 343 23.66 8.47 -24.41
CA VAL A 343 22.22 8.31 -24.29
C VAL A 343 21.92 7.87 -22.85
N ARG A 344 21.14 8.66 -22.12
CA ARG A 344 20.79 8.36 -20.74
C ARG A 344 19.64 7.36 -20.71
N LEU A 345 19.87 6.20 -20.10
CA LEU A 345 18.87 5.21 -19.75
C LEU A 345 18.27 5.47 -18.37
N GLN A 346 17.04 5.05 -18.18
CA GLN A 346 16.35 5.03 -16.89
C GLN A 346 15.70 3.65 -16.71
N GLY A 347 16.02 2.95 -15.64
CA GLY A 347 15.28 1.75 -15.21
C GLY A 347 13.89 2.13 -14.74
N VAL A 348 12.86 1.54 -15.34
CA VAL A 348 11.46 1.93 -15.10
C VAL A 348 10.57 0.81 -14.56
N GLY A 349 11.04 -0.43 -14.54
CA GLY A 349 10.31 -1.59 -14.03
C GLY A 349 10.92 -2.90 -14.48
N ASP A 350 10.20 -3.96 -14.28
CA ASP A 350 10.46 -5.30 -14.77
C ASP A 350 9.45 -5.69 -15.88
N TYR A 351 9.77 -6.72 -16.64
CA TYR A 351 8.89 -7.34 -17.62
C TYR A 351 8.86 -8.84 -17.38
N ASP A 352 7.75 -9.32 -16.84
CA ASP A 352 7.51 -10.72 -16.51
C ASP A 352 6.13 -11.17 -17.03
N PRO A 353 6.03 -11.52 -18.33
CA PRO A 353 4.76 -11.83 -18.99
C PRO A 353 4.12 -13.16 -18.57
N GLN A 354 4.82 -14.00 -17.80
CA GLN A 354 4.37 -15.32 -17.36
C GLN A 354 4.39 -15.46 -15.82
N GLY A 355 4.76 -14.41 -15.12
CA GLY A 355 4.87 -14.38 -13.66
C GLY A 355 3.77 -13.56 -13.00
N ASP A 356 3.92 -13.41 -11.70
CA ASP A 356 3.04 -12.64 -10.81
C ASP A 356 3.37 -11.14 -10.73
N GLY A 357 4.37 -10.66 -11.48
CA GLY A 357 4.83 -9.27 -11.48
C GLY A 357 5.71 -8.91 -10.27
N GLY A 358 6.27 -9.88 -9.55
CA GLY A 358 7.01 -9.72 -8.31
C GLY A 358 8.52 -9.48 -8.43
N GLU A 359 9.07 -9.20 -9.61
CA GLU A 359 10.53 -9.15 -9.88
C GLU A 359 11.24 -7.85 -9.45
N HIS A 360 10.83 -7.28 -8.33
CA HIS A 360 11.44 -6.09 -7.74
C HIS A 360 11.56 -4.89 -8.71
N GLY A 361 10.60 -4.70 -9.62
CA GLY A 361 10.60 -3.62 -10.62
C GLY A 361 10.81 -2.23 -10.04
N TYR A 362 10.48 -2.02 -8.77
CA TYR A 362 10.70 -0.78 -8.03
C TYR A 362 12.18 -0.45 -7.80
N THR A 363 13.07 -1.46 -7.84
CA THR A 363 14.53 -1.27 -7.76
C THR A 363 15.16 -1.03 -9.13
N ALA A 364 14.42 -1.12 -10.24
CA ALA A 364 14.92 -0.94 -11.61
C ALA A 364 15.71 0.37 -11.79
N LYS A 365 15.29 1.46 -11.12
CA LYS A 365 15.99 2.74 -11.12
C LYS A 365 17.44 2.66 -10.64
N TYR A 366 17.75 1.72 -9.76
CA TYR A 366 19.10 1.52 -9.22
C TYR A 366 20.06 0.85 -10.19
N ALA A 367 19.56 0.27 -11.27
CA ALA A 367 20.40 -0.25 -12.35
C ALA A 367 20.86 0.85 -13.35
N THR A 368 20.51 2.13 -13.12
CA THR A 368 20.83 3.25 -14.01
C THR A 368 21.13 4.55 -13.26
N ASP A 369 21.40 4.47 -11.96
CA ASP A 369 21.62 5.65 -11.09
C ASP A 369 23.08 6.11 -11.01
N GLY A 370 23.99 5.36 -11.62
CA GLY A 370 25.43 5.63 -11.63
C GLY A 370 26.15 5.18 -10.36
N ASN A 371 25.47 4.42 -9.48
CA ASN A 371 26.02 3.96 -8.21
C ASN A 371 26.19 2.42 -8.21
N ALA A 372 27.41 1.93 -8.33
CA ALA A 372 27.71 0.50 -8.37
C ALA A 372 27.37 -0.27 -7.08
N SER A 373 27.02 0.43 -5.99
CA SER A 373 26.60 -0.18 -4.70
C SER A 373 25.10 -0.46 -4.64
N THR A 374 24.32 0.13 -5.51
CA THR A 374 22.88 -0.13 -5.66
C THR A 374 22.64 -1.10 -6.80
N TYR A 375 21.47 -1.76 -6.82
CA TYR A 375 21.18 -2.75 -7.86
C TYR A 375 19.67 -2.95 -8.01
N TRP A 376 19.25 -3.41 -9.18
CA TRP A 376 18.03 -4.15 -9.39
C TRP A 376 18.31 -5.64 -9.20
N ASP A 377 17.41 -6.37 -8.55
CA ASP A 377 17.50 -7.81 -8.41
C ASP A 377 16.20 -8.54 -8.74
N THR A 378 16.34 -9.83 -9.05
CA THR A 378 15.21 -10.74 -9.24
C THR A 378 14.87 -11.44 -7.95
N GLU A 379 13.70 -12.04 -7.88
CA GLU A 379 13.39 -13.06 -6.87
C GLU A 379 14.37 -14.23 -6.93
N ARG A 380 14.37 -15.04 -5.89
CA ARG A 380 15.17 -16.26 -5.83
C ARG A 380 14.31 -17.47 -6.23
N TYR A 381 14.70 -18.14 -7.29
CA TYR A 381 13.99 -19.28 -7.86
C TYR A 381 14.48 -20.63 -7.32
N ALA A 382 13.61 -21.66 -7.41
CA ALA A 382 13.96 -23.02 -7.03
C ALA A 382 15.02 -23.66 -7.95
N SER A 383 15.17 -23.17 -9.20
CA SER A 383 16.18 -23.63 -10.15
C SER A 383 16.64 -22.50 -11.06
N ARG A 384 17.77 -22.71 -11.78
CA ARG A 384 18.33 -21.76 -12.75
C ARG A 384 17.42 -21.52 -13.98
N ALA A 385 16.47 -22.40 -14.25
CA ALA A 385 15.45 -22.27 -15.29
C ALA A 385 14.14 -21.71 -14.70
N PHE A 386 14.23 -20.72 -13.80
CA PHE A 386 13.09 -20.06 -13.15
C PHE A 386 12.09 -21.02 -12.47
N GLY A 387 12.58 -22.11 -11.90
CA GLY A 387 11.74 -23.14 -11.31
C GLY A 387 10.83 -23.88 -12.29
N ASN A 388 11.05 -23.75 -13.61
CA ASN A 388 10.18 -24.17 -14.71
C ASN A 388 8.82 -23.43 -14.73
N LEU A 389 8.72 -22.27 -14.09
CA LEU A 389 7.47 -21.49 -13.99
C LEU A 389 7.33 -20.51 -15.16
N LYS A 390 8.46 -20.02 -15.72
CA LYS A 390 8.46 -19.03 -16.79
C LYS A 390 9.63 -19.21 -17.76
N SER A 391 9.50 -18.68 -18.97
CA SER A 391 10.52 -18.76 -20.03
C SER A 391 11.60 -17.67 -19.89
N GLY A 392 11.44 -16.73 -18.99
CA GLY A 392 12.33 -15.61 -18.71
C GLY A 392 11.61 -14.44 -18.08
N LEU A 393 12.40 -13.44 -17.71
CA LEU A 393 11.95 -12.16 -17.15
C LEU A 393 12.95 -11.07 -17.53
N GLY A 394 12.62 -9.79 -17.37
CA GLY A 394 13.52 -8.74 -17.78
C GLY A 394 13.43 -7.42 -17.03
N LEU A 395 14.56 -6.71 -16.98
CA LEU A 395 14.65 -5.33 -16.52
C LEU A 395 14.26 -4.38 -17.65
N VAL A 396 13.26 -3.54 -17.44
CA VAL A 396 12.79 -2.54 -18.43
C VAL A 396 13.54 -1.24 -18.25
N LEU A 397 14.12 -0.78 -19.36
CA LEU A 397 14.90 0.45 -19.49
C LEU A 397 14.19 1.39 -20.47
N LYS A 398 14.23 2.70 -20.20
CA LYS A 398 13.59 3.73 -21.01
C LYS A 398 14.57 4.85 -21.37
N THR A 399 14.44 5.38 -22.57
CA THR A 399 15.05 6.65 -22.97
C THR A 399 14.00 7.76 -23.03
N ARG A 400 14.45 9.01 -22.99
CA ARG A 400 13.55 10.19 -23.05
C ARG A 400 12.70 10.22 -24.33
N ALA A 401 13.25 9.76 -25.44
CA ALA A 401 12.58 9.66 -26.74
C ALA A 401 13.04 8.39 -27.45
N ALA A 402 12.35 7.96 -28.50
CA ALA A 402 12.79 6.84 -29.33
C ALA A 402 14.13 7.16 -29.97
N VAL A 403 15.15 6.33 -29.71
CA VAL A 403 16.52 6.49 -30.20
C VAL A 403 17.02 5.16 -30.74
N LYS A 404 18.17 5.23 -31.41
CA LYS A 404 18.88 4.06 -31.94
C LYS A 404 20.11 3.83 -31.08
N LEU A 405 20.17 2.73 -30.35
CA LEU A 405 21.34 2.31 -29.59
C LEU A 405 22.18 1.31 -30.43
N ARG A 406 23.50 1.32 -30.22
CA ARG A 406 24.44 0.37 -30.85
C ARG A 406 24.92 -0.66 -29.84
N THR A 407 25.07 -0.27 -28.60
CA THR A 407 25.54 -1.16 -27.54
C THR A 407 24.77 -0.92 -26.24
N LEU A 408 24.69 -1.97 -25.41
CA LEU A 408 24.17 -1.90 -24.08
C LEU A 408 25.11 -2.68 -23.16
N THR A 409 25.74 -1.99 -22.20
CA THR A 409 26.67 -2.57 -21.24
C THR A 409 26.00 -2.83 -19.93
N VAL A 410 26.14 -4.03 -19.38
CA VAL A 410 25.52 -4.50 -18.13
C VAL A 410 26.60 -4.86 -17.14
N ASP A 411 26.60 -4.22 -15.98
CA ASP A 411 27.44 -4.57 -14.84
C ASP A 411 26.61 -5.35 -13.80
N THR A 412 27.17 -6.43 -13.27
CA THR A 412 26.49 -7.33 -12.34
C THR A 412 27.43 -7.86 -11.25
N THR A 413 26.87 -8.06 -10.06
CA THR A 413 27.54 -8.75 -8.93
C THR A 413 27.24 -10.25 -8.89
N THR A 414 26.33 -10.75 -9.75
CA THR A 414 25.93 -12.18 -9.86
C THR A 414 26.15 -12.69 -11.28
N PRO A 415 27.39 -12.83 -11.75
CA PRO A 415 27.70 -13.27 -13.13
C PRO A 415 27.29 -14.73 -13.39
N GLY A 416 27.11 -15.10 -14.65
CA GLY A 416 26.83 -16.47 -15.09
C GLY A 416 25.36 -16.74 -15.43
N PHE A 417 24.54 -15.70 -15.55
CA PHE A 417 23.21 -15.81 -16.16
C PHE A 417 23.26 -15.57 -17.67
N THR A 418 22.24 -16.00 -18.39
CA THR A 418 22.10 -15.70 -19.82
C THR A 418 21.01 -14.66 -20.04
N ALA A 419 21.30 -13.69 -20.93
CA ALA A 419 20.36 -12.63 -21.25
C ALA A 419 20.42 -12.24 -22.73
N GLN A 420 19.38 -11.54 -23.17
CA GLN A 420 19.22 -10.97 -24.50
C GLN A 420 18.62 -9.57 -24.36
N VAL A 421 19.05 -8.63 -25.18
CA VAL A 421 18.38 -7.32 -25.24
C VAL A 421 17.22 -7.39 -26.23
N ARG A 422 16.04 -6.93 -25.77
CA ARG A 422 14.83 -6.80 -26.57
C ARG A 422 14.35 -5.36 -26.58
N VAL A 423 13.63 -4.94 -27.62
CA VAL A 423 13.17 -3.55 -27.81
C VAL A 423 11.69 -3.47 -28.12
N GLY A 424 11.08 -2.35 -27.73
CA GLY A 424 9.67 -2.05 -27.98
C GLY A 424 9.35 -0.56 -27.82
N ASN A 425 8.09 -0.20 -28.08
CA ASN A 425 7.61 1.18 -27.95
C ASN A 425 6.60 1.37 -26.82
N SER A 426 6.38 0.34 -26.00
CA SER A 426 5.54 0.36 -24.81
C SER A 426 6.27 -0.30 -23.64
N PRO A 427 6.09 0.16 -22.39
CA PRO A 427 6.73 -0.47 -21.22
C PRO A 427 6.28 -1.91 -20.97
N ASN A 428 5.10 -2.28 -21.46
CA ASN A 428 4.50 -3.60 -21.31
C ASN A 428 4.64 -4.49 -22.56
N GLY A 429 5.49 -4.09 -23.52
CA GLY A 429 5.71 -4.81 -24.77
C GLY A 429 4.64 -4.56 -25.85
N PRO A 430 4.61 -5.35 -26.90
CA PRO A 430 5.51 -6.48 -27.15
C PRO A 430 6.95 -6.06 -27.40
N PHE A 431 7.91 -6.91 -26.97
CA PHE A 431 9.35 -6.69 -27.16
C PHE A 431 9.94 -7.71 -28.16
N VAL A 432 10.74 -7.22 -29.10
CA VAL A 432 11.40 -8.00 -30.14
C VAL A 432 12.90 -8.06 -29.86
N ALA A 433 13.54 -9.20 -30.14
CA ALA A 433 14.97 -9.38 -29.97
C ALA A 433 15.78 -8.38 -30.79
N ASP A 434 16.71 -7.67 -30.15
CA ASP A 434 17.65 -6.70 -30.80
C ASP A 434 19.12 -7.07 -30.57
N SER A 435 19.43 -8.16 -29.86
CA SER A 435 20.78 -8.74 -29.74
C SER A 435 20.75 -10.27 -29.79
N SER A 436 21.94 -10.90 -29.86
CA SER A 436 22.14 -12.31 -29.54
C SER A 436 21.89 -12.58 -28.05
N VAL A 437 21.65 -13.86 -27.70
CA VAL A 437 21.66 -14.33 -26.31
C VAL A 437 23.12 -14.53 -25.90
N GLU A 438 23.51 -13.94 -24.76
CA GLU A 438 24.87 -14.03 -24.24
C GLU A 438 24.91 -14.43 -22.77
N THR A 439 26.02 -15.04 -22.33
CA THR A 439 26.27 -15.26 -20.89
C THR A 439 26.89 -14.01 -20.31
N VAL A 440 26.17 -13.40 -19.35
CA VAL A 440 26.58 -12.16 -18.70
C VAL A 440 27.66 -12.43 -17.66
N ARG A 441 28.77 -11.71 -17.78
CA ARG A 441 29.91 -11.67 -16.84
C ARG A 441 29.82 -10.41 -15.99
N ALA A 442 30.82 -10.13 -15.15
CA ALA A 442 30.84 -8.95 -14.28
C ALA A 442 30.64 -7.62 -15.03
N GLY A 443 31.05 -7.55 -16.32
CA GLY A 443 30.75 -6.46 -17.23
C GLY A 443 30.60 -7.02 -18.63
N THR A 444 29.40 -6.97 -19.21
CA THR A 444 29.12 -7.52 -20.56
C THR A 444 28.50 -6.45 -21.44
N THR A 445 29.02 -6.29 -22.67
CA THR A 445 28.47 -5.37 -23.66
C THR A 445 27.75 -6.13 -24.75
N PHE A 446 26.45 -5.94 -24.85
CA PHE A 446 25.63 -6.46 -25.96
C PHE A 446 25.76 -5.56 -27.18
N THR A 447 26.00 -6.15 -28.36
CA THR A 447 25.89 -5.45 -29.64
C THR A 447 24.45 -5.52 -30.12
N LEU A 448 23.85 -4.36 -30.42
CA LEU A 448 22.45 -4.23 -30.81
C LEU A 448 22.34 -4.12 -32.35
N ASN A 449 21.22 -4.63 -32.89
CA ASN A 449 20.91 -4.53 -34.33
C ASN A 449 20.57 -3.09 -34.75
N GLY A 450 20.38 -2.20 -33.77
CA GLY A 450 20.15 -0.78 -33.96
C GLY A 450 18.73 -0.45 -34.39
N THR A 451 17.76 -1.10 -33.80
CA THR A 451 16.35 -0.75 -33.93
C THR A 451 16.07 0.57 -33.20
N THR A 452 15.23 1.44 -33.79
CA THR A 452 14.81 2.68 -33.14
C THR A 452 13.67 2.34 -32.18
N ALA A 453 13.88 2.55 -30.89
CA ALA A 453 12.89 2.25 -29.85
C ALA A 453 12.98 3.24 -28.67
N GLN A 454 11.96 3.26 -27.83
CA GLN A 454 11.95 4.03 -26.59
C GLN A 454 12.18 3.15 -25.34
N TYR A 455 11.91 1.85 -25.44
CA TYR A 455 12.04 0.89 -24.34
C TYR A 455 12.96 -0.26 -24.76
N TRP A 456 13.86 -0.63 -23.88
CA TRP A 456 14.74 -1.80 -23.97
C TRP A 456 14.50 -2.71 -22.79
N VAL A 457 14.58 -4.01 -22.99
CA VAL A 457 14.49 -5.00 -21.91
C VAL A 457 15.74 -5.85 -21.92
N LEU A 458 16.44 -5.88 -20.80
CA LEU A 458 17.44 -6.90 -20.52
C LEU A 458 16.69 -8.18 -20.14
N TRP A 459 16.41 -9.05 -21.11
CA TRP A 459 15.64 -10.26 -20.98
C TRP A 459 16.51 -11.43 -20.53
N LEU A 460 16.31 -11.91 -19.28
CA LEU A 460 17.01 -13.03 -18.71
C LEU A 460 16.33 -14.35 -19.14
N THR A 461 17.13 -15.31 -19.59
CA THR A 461 16.64 -16.61 -20.06
C THR A 461 17.12 -17.78 -19.21
N TYR A 462 18.15 -17.58 -18.37
CA TYR A 462 18.69 -18.57 -17.44
C TYR A 462 19.44 -17.88 -16.30
N LEU A 463 19.26 -18.33 -15.07
CA LEU A 463 19.84 -17.71 -13.87
C LEU A 463 21.27 -18.20 -13.55
N PRO A 464 22.08 -17.45 -12.78
CA PRO A 464 23.41 -17.87 -12.34
C PRO A 464 23.32 -18.93 -11.21
N PRO A 465 24.45 -19.51 -10.81
CA PRO A 465 24.50 -20.28 -9.55
C PRO A 465 24.06 -19.38 -8.37
N GLY A 466 23.02 -19.79 -7.65
CA GLY A 466 22.36 -18.96 -6.61
C GLY A 466 20.92 -18.62 -6.94
N ASN A 467 20.50 -18.83 -8.19
CA ASN A 467 19.12 -18.76 -8.68
C ASN A 467 18.45 -17.38 -8.54
N TYR A 468 19.23 -16.30 -8.58
CA TYR A 468 18.79 -14.91 -8.64
C TYR A 468 19.82 -14.05 -9.36
N VAL A 469 19.43 -12.89 -9.88
CA VAL A 469 20.30 -11.94 -10.58
C VAL A 469 20.30 -10.60 -9.85
N ARG A 470 21.47 -9.92 -9.84
CA ARG A 470 21.62 -8.51 -9.45
C ARG A 470 22.30 -7.75 -10.56
N VAL A 471 21.66 -6.72 -11.07
CA VAL A 471 22.21 -5.79 -12.05
C VAL A 471 22.52 -4.48 -11.36
N SER A 472 23.81 -4.12 -11.27
CA SER A 472 24.25 -2.90 -10.57
C SER A 472 24.24 -1.68 -11.46
N GLU A 473 24.51 -1.83 -12.78
CA GLU A 473 24.49 -0.70 -13.69
C GLU A 473 24.23 -1.13 -15.13
N VAL A 474 23.47 -0.35 -15.89
CA VAL A 474 23.25 -0.50 -17.33
C VAL A 474 23.51 0.82 -18.03
N ARG A 475 24.37 0.77 -19.05
CA ARG A 475 24.78 1.94 -19.83
C ARG A 475 24.57 1.72 -21.33
N ALA A 476 24.14 2.77 -22.04
CA ALA A 476 23.97 2.77 -23.51
C ALA A 476 25.16 3.42 -24.22
N GLY A 477 25.49 2.88 -25.40
CA GLY A 477 26.53 3.41 -26.28
C GLY A 477 26.12 3.42 -27.77
#